data_4ce4cf2da331b0fe6412608bb19962cf
#
_entry.id   4ce4cf2da331b0fe6412608bb19962cf
#
_cell.length_a   1.000
_cell.length_b   1.000
_cell.length_c   1.000
_cell.angle_alpha   90.00
_cell.angle_beta   90.00
_cell.angle_gamma   90.00
#
_symmetry.space_group_name_H-M   'P 1'
#
loop_
_entity.id
_entity.type
_entity.pdbx_description
1 polymer ?
#
loop_
_entity_poly.entity_id
_entity_poly.type
_entity_poly.pdbx_seq_one_letter_code
_entity_poly.pdbx_strand_id
1 'polypeptide(L)'
;MLKIACVEDDAAAAAQLKSCLDRYAAEHGLALETCAFATADQLLAQYDPAFDILFLDVEMPGTSGMQAARQLRRQGCEAVILFITNIARYAVQGYEVEALDFVLKPVSYPVFSIKMDRAVRRARSRAGHTVTLSLADGLRRLDVRQIYYLETRDRMLYYHTEQGAFALRGSLSAAEKELAPWHFARCNQCYLVNLRHVTGVAGDTVTVAGRPLEISRRCRAPFVAAVTAYIGGET
;
A
#
# COMPACT_ATOMS: atom_id res chain seq x y z
N MET A 1 -0.10 -11.23 7.43
CA MET A 1 -0.65 -12.19 6.47
C MET A 1 -1.23 -11.39 5.33
N LEU A 2 -0.92 -11.73 4.08
CA LEU A 2 -1.50 -11.07 2.90
C LEU A 2 -2.60 -11.97 2.34
N LYS A 3 -3.75 -11.38 1.99
CA LYS A 3 -4.89 -12.09 1.42
C LYS A 3 -4.95 -11.86 -0.08
N ILE A 4 -4.92 -12.97 -0.84
CA ILE A 4 -4.75 -12.95 -2.30
C ILE A 4 -5.94 -13.68 -2.94
N ALA A 5 -6.60 -13.05 -3.91
CA ALA A 5 -7.55 -13.73 -4.79
C ALA A 5 -6.89 -14.05 -6.14
N CYS A 6 -7.13 -15.26 -6.62
CA CYS A 6 -6.69 -15.73 -7.93
C CYS A 6 -7.91 -16.14 -8.74
N VAL A 7 -8.11 -15.54 -9.90
CA VAL A 7 -9.24 -15.83 -10.79
C VAL A 7 -8.70 -16.37 -12.10
N GLU A 8 -8.97 -17.63 -12.37
CA GLU A 8 -8.43 -18.38 -13.49
C GLU A 8 -9.35 -19.56 -13.81
N ASP A 9 -9.84 -19.69 -15.03
CA ASP A 9 -10.74 -20.75 -15.44
C ASP A 9 -10.02 -22.03 -15.88
N ASP A 10 -8.74 -21.92 -16.30
CA ASP A 10 -7.89 -23.08 -16.60
C ASP A 10 -7.26 -23.64 -15.32
N ALA A 11 -7.61 -24.87 -14.98
CA ALA A 11 -7.13 -25.53 -13.76
C ALA A 11 -5.60 -25.72 -13.74
N ALA A 12 -4.95 -25.91 -14.91
CA ALA A 12 -3.50 -26.08 -14.99
C ALA A 12 -2.79 -24.74 -14.75
N ALA A 13 -3.29 -23.65 -15.34
CA ALA A 13 -2.77 -22.31 -15.10
C ALA A 13 -2.98 -21.87 -13.65
N ALA A 14 -4.13 -22.15 -13.06
CA ALA A 14 -4.42 -21.90 -11.64
C ALA A 14 -3.44 -22.63 -10.71
N ALA A 15 -3.17 -23.93 -11.00
CA ALA A 15 -2.20 -24.71 -10.23
C ALA A 15 -0.77 -24.19 -10.38
N GLN A 16 -0.38 -23.74 -11.59
CA GLN A 16 0.93 -23.12 -11.83
C GLN A 16 1.08 -21.81 -11.05
N LEU A 17 0.08 -20.93 -11.08
CA LEU A 17 0.06 -19.69 -10.31
C LEU A 17 0.17 -19.96 -8.82
N LYS A 18 -0.61 -20.94 -8.31
CA LYS A 18 -0.54 -21.34 -6.90
C LYS A 18 0.85 -21.83 -6.52
N SER A 19 1.48 -22.66 -7.33
CA SER A 19 2.85 -23.12 -7.12
C SER A 19 3.85 -21.97 -7.05
N CYS A 20 3.71 -20.96 -7.91
CA CYS A 20 4.54 -19.74 -7.83
C CYS A 20 4.33 -18.96 -6.54
N LEU A 21 3.08 -18.83 -6.09
CA LEU A 21 2.75 -18.15 -4.82
C LEU A 21 3.30 -18.90 -3.60
N ASP A 22 3.13 -20.21 -3.55
CA ASP A 22 3.62 -21.04 -2.45
C ASP A 22 5.15 -20.99 -2.36
N ARG A 23 5.83 -21.06 -3.51
CA ARG A 23 7.29 -20.92 -3.59
C ARG A 23 7.75 -19.55 -3.13
N TYR A 24 7.09 -18.48 -3.61
CA TYR A 24 7.42 -17.10 -3.22
C TYR A 24 7.23 -16.89 -1.71
N ALA A 25 6.13 -17.42 -1.15
CA ALA A 25 5.86 -17.38 0.28
C ALA A 25 6.98 -18.03 1.10
N ALA A 26 7.44 -19.21 0.68
CA ALA A 26 8.51 -19.94 1.33
C ALA A 26 9.86 -19.20 1.25
N GLU A 27 10.23 -18.68 0.07
CA GLU A 27 11.50 -17.96 -0.15
C GLU A 27 11.58 -16.65 0.65
N HIS A 28 10.43 -15.97 0.88
CA HIS A 28 10.39 -14.66 1.55
C HIS A 28 9.86 -14.71 2.99
N GLY A 29 9.56 -15.90 3.52
CA GLY A 29 9.02 -16.07 4.89
C GLY A 29 7.67 -15.37 5.08
N LEU A 30 6.81 -15.35 4.05
CA LEU A 30 5.54 -14.65 4.08
C LEU A 30 4.38 -15.60 4.37
N ALA A 31 3.44 -15.15 5.23
CA ALA A 31 2.16 -15.83 5.38
C ALA A 31 1.18 -15.28 4.31
N LEU A 32 0.77 -16.14 3.38
CA LEU A 32 -0.22 -15.84 2.34
C LEU A 32 -1.48 -16.65 2.59
N GLU A 33 -2.64 -16.00 2.48
CA GLU A 33 -3.96 -16.63 2.40
C GLU A 33 -4.43 -16.50 0.95
N THR A 34 -4.58 -17.63 0.24
CA THR A 34 -4.93 -17.63 -1.18
C THR A 34 -6.33 -18.19 -1.38
N CYS A 35 -7.21 -17.40 -2.00
CA CYS A 35 -8.55 -17.80 -2.42
C CYS A 35 -8.57 -17.96 -3.95
N ALA A 36 -9.00 -19.12 -4.45
CA ALA A 36 -9.12 -19.39 -5.87
C ALA A 36 -10.58 -19.30 -6.34
N PHE A 37 -10.79 -18.67 -7.49
CA PHE A 37 -12.07 -18.54 -8.17
C PHE A 37 -11.94 -19.00 -9.60
N ALA A 38 -12.88 -19.80 -10.08
CA ALA A 38 -12.87 -20.27 -11.48
C ALA A 38 -13.43 -19.23 -12.45
N THR A 39 -14.17 -18.21 -11.96
CA THR A 39 -14.75 -17.17 -12.82
C THR A 39 -14.72 -15.80 -12.12
N ALA A 40 -14.72 -14.74 -12.93
CA ALA A 40 -14.83 -13.40 -12.41
C ALA A 40 -16.15 -13.16 -11.65
N ASP A 41 -17.23 -13.78 -12.11
CA ASP A 41 -18.55 -13.65 -11.45
C ASP A 41 -18.54 -14.24 -10.03
N GLN A 42 -17.80 -15.34 -9.81
CA GLN A 42 -17.61 -15.88 -8.45
C GLN A 42 -16.85 -14.91 -7.55
N LEU A 43 -15.75 -14.30 -8.05
CA LEU A 43 -15.05 -13.26 -7.30
C LEU A 43 -15.97 -12.10 -6.97
N LEU A 44 -16.73 -11.58 -7.94
CA LEU A 44 -17.64 -10.44 -7.73
C LEU A 44 -18.73 -10.73 -6.70
N ALA A 45 -19.27 -11.94 -6.70
CA ALA A 45 -20.31 -12.36 -5.75
C ALA A 45 -19.75 -12.58 -4.33
N GLN A 46 -18.48 -12.92 -4.19
CA GLN A 46 -17.81 -13.25 -2.93
C GLN A 46 -16.68 -12.27 -2.59
N TYR A 47 -16.70 -11.07 -3.19
CA TYR A 47 -15.65 -10.10 -2.99
C TYR A 47 -15.50 -9.71 -1.53
N ASP A 48 -14.29 -9.86 -1.02
CA ASP A 48 -13.90 -9.42 0.32
C ASP A 48 -13.00 -8.17 0.21
N PRO A 49 -13.40 -7.03 0.79
CA PRO A 49 -12.56 -5.84 0.84
C PRO A 49 -11.17 -6.05 1.51
N ALA A 50 -11.00 -7.14 2.25
CA ALA A 50 -9.74 -7.51 2.88
C ALA A 50 -8.72 -8.12 1.90
N PHE A 51 -9.05 -8.34 0.63
CA PHE A 51 -8.07 -8.75 -0.35
C PHE A 51 -7.01 -7.66 -0.57
N ASP A 52 -5.74 -8.04 -0.42
CA ASP A 52 -4.59 -7.17 -0.66
C ASP A 52 -4.18 -7.17 -2.13
N ILE A 53 -4.23 -8.35 -2.78
CA ILE A 53 -3.77 -8.55 -4.16
C ILE A 53 -4.79 -9.41 -4.91
N LEU A 54 -5.09 -9.03 -6.15
CA LEU A 54 -5.95 -9.77 -7.06
C LEU A 54 -5.13 -10.17 -8.29
N PHE A 55 -5.06 -11.46 -8.58
CA PHE A 55 -4.61 -12.00 -9.86
C PHE A 55 -5.84 -12.33 -10.70
N LEU A 56 -5.95 -11.72 -11.87
CA LEU A 56 -7.11 -11.86 -12.73
C LEU A 56 -6.66 -12.32 -14.12
N ASP A 57 -7.16 -13.45 -14.59
CA ASP A 57 -7.06 -13.73 -16.03
C ASP A 57 -7.94 -12.73 -16.79
N VAL A 58 -7.43 -12.26 -17.91
CA VAL A 58 -8.18 -11.33 -18.77
C VAL A 58 -9.21 -12.08 -19.60
N GLU A 59 -8.85 -13.27 -20.10
CA GLU A 59 -9.65 -14.06 -21.03
C GLU A 59 -10.34 -15.22 -20.31
N MET A 60 -11.57 -14.97 -19.87
CA MET A 60 -12.39 -15.99 -19.23
C MET A 60 -13.81 -16.00 -19.84
N PRO A 61 -14.50 -17.15 -19.83
CA PRO A 61 -15.91 -17.21 -20.21
C PRO A 61 -16.78 -16.30 -19.32
N GLY A 62 -17.75 -15.61 -19.93
CA GLY A 62 -18.63 -14.68 -19.22
C GLY A 62 -17.97 -13.34 -18.97
N THR A 63 -17.89 -12.91 -17.72
CA THR A 63 -17.25 -11.63 -17.33
C THR A 63 -15.73 -11.75 -17.45
N SER A 64 -15.12 -10.92 -18.30
CA SER A 64 -13.65 -10.88 -18.41
C SER A 64 -12.99 -10.28 -17.17
N GLY A 65 -11.73 -10.66 -16.90
CA GLY A 65 -10.98 -10.06 -15.78
C GLY A 65 -10.90 -8.54 -15.82
N MET A 66 -10.84 -7.96 -17.02
CA MET A 66 -10.84 -6.52 -17.21
C MET A 66 -12.17 -5.87 -16.80
N GLN A 67 -13.29 -6.50 -17.16
CA GLN A 67 -14.62 -6.04 -16.75
C GLN A 67 -14.80 -6.15 -15.23
N ALA A 68 -14.36 -7.27 -14.64
CA ALA A 68 -14.38 -7.46 -13.19
C ALA A 68 -13.54 -6.39 -12.47
N ALA A 69 -12.35 -6.11 -12.94
CA ALA A 69 -11.49 -5.07 -12.39
C ALA A 69 -12.17 -3.69 -12.40
N ARG A 70 -12.80 -3.30 -13.53
CA ARG A 70 -13.56 -2.04 -13.62
C ARG A 70 -14.71 -1.99 -12.62
N GLN A 71 -15.46 -3.09 -12.48
CA GLN A 71 -16.57 -3.16 -11.53
C GLN A 71 -16.08 -3.06 -10.10
N LEU A 72 -15.02 -3.78 -9.72
CA LEU A 72 -14.40 -3.70 -8.41
C LEU A 72 -13.90 -2.29 -8.09
N ARG A 73 -13.23 -1.61 -9.04
CA ARG A 73 -12.78 -0.22 -8.85
C ARG A 73 -13.94 0.75 -8.60
N ARG A 74 -15.06 0.59 -9.33
CA ARG A 74 -16.27 1.40 -9.08
C ARG A 74 -16.88 1.17 -7.70
N GLN A 75 -16.67 -0.01 -7.12
CA GLN A 75 -17.10 -0.36 -5.76
C GLN A 75 -16.08 0.05 -4.67
N GLY A 76 -15.02 0.78 -5.05
CA GLY A 76 -14.00 1.25 -4.12
C GLY A 76 -12.94 0.19 -3.77
N CYS A 77 -12.80 -0.87 -4.57
CA CYS A 77 -11.73 -1.84 -4.38
C CYS A 77 -10.37 -1.17 -4.54
N GLU A 78 -9.57 -1.22 -3.51
CA GLU A 78 -8.21 -0.71 -3.52
C GLU A 78 -7.15 -1.82 -3.70
N ALA A 79 -7.51 -3.10 -3.73
CA ALA A 79 -6.56 -4.20 -3.88
C ALA A 79 -5.61 -3.99 -5.07
N VAL A 80 -4.38 -4.45 -4.94
CA VAL A 80 -3.41 -4.42 -6.03
C VAL A 80 -3.84 -5.42 -7.09
N ILE A 81 -4.06 -4.97 -8.32
CA ILE A 81 -4.48 -5.84 -9.42
C ILE A 81 -3.27 -6.16 -10.30
N LEU A 82 -3.05 -7.46 -10.54
CA LEU A 82 -2.17 -7.98 -11.58
C LEU A 82 -3.00 -8.85 -12.53
N PHE A 83 -2.83 -8.61 -13.81
CA PHE A 83 -3.44 -9.47 -14.81
C PHE A 83 -2.50 -10.62 -15.20
N ILE A 84 -3.07 -11.80 -15.41
CA ILE A 84 -2.38 -12.96 -16.00
C ILE A 84 -3.06 -13.25 -17.31
N THR A 85 -2.34 -13.26 -18.43
CA THR A 85 -2.98 -13.36 -19.73
C THR A 85 -2.03 -13.90 -20.81
N ASN A 86 -2.57 -14.50 -21.85
CA ASN A 86 -1.83 -14.87 -23.06
C ASN A 86 -1.52 -13.67 -23.96
N ILE A 87 -2.16 -12.52 -23.77
CA ILE A 87 -2.21 -11.44 -24.75
C ILE A 87 -1.61 -10.14 -24.19
N ALA A 88 -0.43 -9.78 -24.68
CA ALA A 88 0.30 -8.58 -24.26
C ALA A 88 -0.44 -7.25 -24.57
N ARG A 89 -1.34 -7.22 -25.59
CA ARG A 89 -2.05 -5.99 -25.99
C ARG A 89 -2.96 -5.40 -24.91
N TYR A 90 -3.38 -6.21 -23.93
CA TYR A 90 -4.22 -5.72 -22.83
C TYR A 90 -3.47 -4.83 -21.83
N ALA A 91 -2.14 -4.78 -21.91
CA ALA A 91 -1.34 -3.92 -21.03
C ALA A 91 -1.74 -2.43 -21.13
N VAL A 92 -2.12 -1.96 -22.32
CA VAL A 92 -2.59 -0.57 -22.52
C VAL A 92 -3.91 -0.29 -21.80
N GLN A 93 -4.82 -1.26 -21.76
CA GLN A 93 -6.13 -1.10 -21.10
C GLN A 93 -6.06 -1.19 -19.58
N GLY A 94 -4.99 -1.75 -19.04
CA GLY A 94 -4.79 -1.87 -17.58
C GLY A 94 -4.66 -0.53 -16.86
N TYR A 95 -4.27 0.53 -17.55
CA TYR A 95 -4.23 1.88 -16.98
C TYR A 95 -5.59 2.36 -16.49
N GLU A 96 -6.68 1.98 -17.17
CA GLU A 96 -8.05 2.39 -16.78
C GLU A 96 -8.48 1.83 -15.42
N VAL A 97 -7.90 0.73 -14.98
CA VAL A 97 -8.21 0.04 -13.73
C VAL A 97 -7.08 0.12 -12.71
N GLU A 98 -6.08 0.96 -12.99
CA GLU A 98 -4.89 1.11 -12.16
C GLU A 98 -4.25 -0.25 -11.81
N ALA A 99 -4.14 -1.13 -12.83
CA ALA A 99 -3.44 -2.40 -12.66
C ALA A 99 -1.94 -2.12 -12.42
N LEU A 100 -1.35 -2.85 -11.48
CA LEU A 100 0.08 -2.70 -11.20
C LEU A 100 0.94 -3.23 -12.34
N ASP A 101 0.55 -4.39 -12.89
CA ASP A 101 1.36 -5.06 -13.92
C ASP A 101 0.58 -6.19 -14.61
N PHE A 102 1.22 -6.79 -15.64
CA PHE A 102 0.75 -7.93 -16.39
C PHE A 102 1.77 -9.06 -16.35
N VAL A 103 1.31 -10.28 -16.14
CA VAL A 103 2.11 -11.51 -16.22
C VAL A 103 1.65 -12.30 -17.45
N LEU A 104 2.57 -12.54 -18.37
CA LEU A 104 2.24 -13.36 -19.56
C LEU A 104 2.28 -14.85 -19.20
N LYS A 105 1.28 -15.60 -19.70
CA LYS A 105 1.28 -17.06 -19.67
C LYS A 105 2.24 -17.63 -20.74
N PRO A 106 2.96 -18.73 -20.48
CA PRO A 106 3.00 -19.46 -19.21
C PRO A 106 3.76 -18.69 -18.13
N VAL A 107 3.26 -18.72 -16.89
CA VAL A 107 3.84 -17.98 -15.77
C VAL A 107 5.22 -18.54 -15.42
N SER A 108 6.27 -17.80 -15.73
CA SER A 108 7.63 -18.18 -15.30
C SER A 108 7.93 -17.58 -13.92
N TYR A 109 8.46 -18.39 -13.01
CA TYR A 109 8.72 -17.96 -11.63
C TYR A 109 9.64 -16.72 -11.53
N PRO A 110 10.76 -16.59 -12.29
CA PRO A 110 11.61 -15.40 -12.19
C PRO A 110 10.88 -14.09 -12.52
N VAL A 111 10.04 -14.10 -13.56
CA VAL A 111 9.24 -12.93 -13.95
C VAL A 111 8.14 -12.67 -12.91
N PHE A 112 7.48 -13.73 -12.45
CA PHE A 112 6.46 -13.66 -11.42
C PHE A 112 7.02 -13.05 -10.12
N SER A 113 8.17 -13.53 -9.64
CA SER A 113 8.80 -13.07 -8.40
C SER A 113 9.05 -11.55 -8.39
N ILE A 114 9.61 -11.00 -9.48
CA ILE A 114 9.85 -9.57 -9.61
C ILE A 114 8.55 -8.75 -9.51
N LYS A 115 7.48 -9.24 -10.17
CA LYS A 115 6.18 -8.56 -10.14
C LYS A 115 5.49 -8.71 -8.79
N MET A 116 5.64 -9.86 -8.16
CA MET A 116 5.12 -10.12 -6.83
C MET A 116 5.81 -9.25 -5.77
N ASP A 117 7.12 -9.00 -5.87
CA ASP A 117 7.83 -8.06 -5.01
C ASP A 117 7.21 -6.65 -5.06
N ARG A 118 6.89 -6.19 -6.26
CA ARG A 118 6.22 -4.89 -6.44
C ARG A 118 4.81 -4.91 -5.87
N ALA A 119 4.07 -6.00 -6.09
CA ALA A 119 2.71 -6.17 -5.57
C ALA A 119 2.68 -6.19 -4.04
N VAL A 120 3.59 -6.95 -3.41
CA VAL A 120 3.71 -7.01 -1.94
C VAL A 120 4.07 -5.66 -1.36
N ARG A 121 5.05 -4.95 -1.94
CA ARG A 121 5.39 -3.59 -1.49
C ARG A 121 4.18 -2.66 -1.60
N ARG A 122 3.46 -2.69 -2.73
CA ARG A 122 2.28 -1.85 -2.94
C ARG A 122 1.13 -2.21 -2.01
N ALA A 123 0.86 -3.50 -1.79
CA ALA A 123 -0.15 -3.98 -0.86
C ALA A 123 0.18 -3.58 0.59
N ARG A 124 1.43 -3.75 1.02
CA ARG A 124 1.87 -3.34 2.36
C ARG A 124 1.80 -1.83 2.57
N SER A 125 2.12 -1.02 1.55
CA SER A 125 1.95 0.43 1.65
C SER A 125 0.47 0.85 1.72
N ARG A 126 -0.45 -0.04 1.31
CA ARG A 126 -1.91 0.14 1.38
C ARG A 126 -2.52 -0.45 2.65
N ALA A 127 -2.04 -1.63 3.06
CA ALA A 127 -2.43 -2.21 4.35
C ALA A 127 -1.98 -1.24 5.44
N GLY A 128 -2.91 -0.41 5.92
CA GLY A 128 -2.60 0.61 6.90
C GLY A 128 -1.91 -0.01 8.10
N HIS A 129 -0.66 0.36 8.31
CA HIS A 129 -0.02 0.03 9.58
C HIS A 129 -0.78 0.75 10.69
N THR A 130 -1.13 0.04 11.75
CA THR A 130 -1.78 0.66 12.90
C THR A 130 -0.77 0.80 14.03
N VAL A 131 -0.67 2.01 14.56
CA VAL A 131 0.01 2.24 15.84
C VAL A 131 -1.00 2.19 16.97
N THR A 132 -0.61 1.60 18.08
CA THR A 132 -1.45 1.57 19.28
C THR A 132 -0.95 2.64 20.24
N LEU A 133 -1.75 3.67 20.47
CA LEU A 133 -1.46 4.73 21.42
C LEU A 133 -2.02 4.37 22.80
N SER A 134 -1.17 4.46 23.83
CA SER A 134 -1.59 4.34 25.22
C SER A 134 -1.93 5.75 25.74
N LEU A 135 -3.21 6.08 25.75
CA LEU A 135 -3.74 7.35 26.23
C LEU A 135 -4.21 7.25 27.67
N ALA A 136 -4.47 8.38 28.30
CA ALA A 136 -4.98 8.42 29.69
C ALA A 136 -6.35 7.74 29.84
N ASP A 137 -7.15 7.74 28.77
CA ASP A 137 -8.50 7.16 28.67
C ASP A 137 -8.54 5.75 28.10
N GLY A 138 -7.38 5.12 27.79
CA GLY A 138 -7.29 3.76 27.28
C GLY A 138 -6.37 3.59 26.09
N LEU A 139 -6.52 2.45 25.38
CA LEU A 139 -5.77 2.13 24.18
C LEU A 139 -6.53 2.59 22.94
N ARG A 140 -5.84 3.26 22.02
CA ARG A 140 -6.40 3.66 20.72
C ARG A 140 -5.53 3.15 19.58
N ARG A 141 -6.12 2.45 18.64
CA ARG A 141 -5.46 2.05 17.39
C ARG A 141 -5.70 3.12 16.33
N LEU A 142 -4.63 3.62 15.74
CA LEU A 142 -4.66 4.59 14.64
C LEU A 142 -4.00 3.97 13.41
N ASP A 143 -4.65 4.11 12.27
CA ASP A 143 -4.00 3.86 10.99
C ASP A 143 -2.97 4.95 10.73
N VAL A 144 -1.72 4.56 10.42
CA VAL A 144 -0.64 5.55 10.14
C VAL A 144 -0.97 6.48 8.99
N ARG A 145 -1.85 6.07 8.07
CA ARG A 145 -2.32 6.90 6.96
C ARG A 145 -3.18 8.08 7.42
N GLN A 146 -3.82 7.95 8.58
CA GLN A 146 -4.64 9.02 9.18
C GLN A 146 -3.82 10.01 9.99
N ILE A 147 -2.53 9.73 10.22
CA ILE A 147 -1.64 10.60 10.96
C ILE A 147 -1.01 11.58 9.97
N TYR A 148 -1.24 12.86 10.19
CA TYR A 148 -0.70 13.94 9.37
C TYR A 148 0.76 14.23 9.72
N TYR A 149 1.03 14.43 10.99
CA TYR A 149 2.37 14.67 11.54
C TYR A 149 2.37 14.43 13.06
N LEU A 150 3.55 14.27 13.61
CA LEU A 150 3.77 14.24 15.06
C LEU A 150 4.47 15.52 15.49
N GLU A 151 4.10 16.03 16.67
CA GLU A 151 4.67 17.22 17.28
C GLU A 151 5.15 16.90 18.69
N THR A 152 6.38 17.31 19.05
CA THR A 152 6.82 17.33 20.44
C THR A 152 6.67 18.73 21.01
N ARG A 153 5.83 18.87 22.04
CA ARG A 153 5.60 20.10 22.78
C ARG A 153 5.39 19.77 24.25
N ASP A 154 5.95 20.58 25.16
CA ASP A 154 5.79 20.45 26.60
C ASP A 154 6.10 19.04 27.17
N ARG A 155 7.12 18.37 26.62
CA ARG A 155 7.53 17.00 26.95
C ARG A 155 6.47 15.94 26.63
N MET A 156 5.47 16.28 25.83
CA MET A 156 4.45 15.38 25.31
C MET A 156 4.63 15.20 23.81
N LEU A 157 4.24 14.05 23.31
CA LEU A 157 4.18 13.71 21.89
C LEU A 157 2.72 13.74 21.44
N TYR A 158 2.42 14.59 20.46
CA TYR A 158 1.10 14.78 19.89
C TYR A 158 1.04 14.13 18.52
N TYR A 159 0.09 13.24 18.31
CA TYR A 159 -0.26 12.67 17.00
C TYR A 159 -1.41 13.50 16.42
N HIS A 160 -1.12 14.31 15.41
CA HIS A 160 -2.12 15.09 14.69
C HIS A 160 -2.72 14.24 13.57
N THR A 161 -4.02 14.01 13.63
CA THR A 161 -4.74 13.09 12.75
C THR A 161 -6.01 13.72 12.19
N GLU A 162 -6.66 13.01 11.27
CA GLU A 162 -7.99 13.37 10.78
C GLU A 162 -9.04 13.45 11.89
N GLN A 163 -8.90 12.64 12.94
CA GLN A 163 -9.84 12.57 14.08
C GLN A 163 -9.51 13.57 15.21
N GLY A 164 -8.45 14.38 15.04
CA GLY A 164 -7.96 15.30 16.06
C GLY A 164 -6.55 15.01 16.52
N ALA A 165 -6.13 15.60 17.63
CA ALA A 165 -4.80 15.43 18.20
C ALA A 165 -4.84 14.55 19.46
N PHE A 166 -3.97 13.52 19.49
CA PHE A 166 -3.82 12.61 20.63
C PHE A 166 -2.46 12.85 21.29
N ALA A 167 -2.45 13.10 22.58
CA ALA A 167 -1.24 13.40 23.35
C ALA A 167 -0.87 12.22 24.25
N LEU A 168 0.42 11.84 24.21
CA LEU A 168 0.96 10.81 25.11
C LEU A 168 2.40 11.14 25.50
N ARG A 169 2.90 10.45 26.52
CA ARG A 169 4.33 10.51 26.85
C ARG A 169 5.13 9.69 25.85
N GLY A 170 6.12 10.29 25.21
CA GLY A 170 6.93 9.63 24.22
C GLY A 170 8.03 10.51 23.67
N SER A 171 8.90 9.94 22.83
CA SER A 171 9.93 10.73 22.16
C SER A 171 9.73 10.68 20.64
N LEU A 172 9.95 11.81 19.99
CA LEU A 172 9.86 11.90 18.53
C LEU A 172 10.87 10.97 17.85
N SER A 173 12.03 10.75 18.46
CA SER A 173 13.05 9.83 17.92
C SER A 173 12.66 8.35 18.00
N ALA A 174 11.87 7.94 18.99
CA ALA A 174 11.32 6.60 19.05
C ALA A 174 10.24 6.42 17.96
N ALA A 175 9.33 7.39 17.86
CA ALA A 175 8.29 7.40 16.83
C ALA A 175 8.88 7.44 15.41
N GLU A 176 9.96 8.19 15.19
CA GLU A 176 10.65 8.24 13.90
C GLU A 176 11.18 6.86 13.48
N LYS A 177 11.79 6.09 14.40
CA LYS A 177 12.25 4.73 14.10
C LYS A 177 11.09 3.78 13.77
N GLU A 178 10.00 3.88 14.52
CA GLU A 178 8.80 3.07 14.32
C GLU A 178 8.11 3.40 13.00
N LEU A 179 7.99 4.69 12.67
CA LEU A 179 7.24 5.17 11.53
C LEU A 179 8.07 5.36 10.24
N ALA A 180 9.41 5.20 10.31
CA ALA A 180 10.28 5.34 9.14
C ALA A 180 9.86 4.47 7.93
N PRO A 181 9.44 3.18 8.10
CA PRO A 181 8.97 2.37 6.98
C PRO A 181 7.67 2.87 6.33
N TRP A 182 6.98 3.81 6.96
CA TRP A 182 5.67 4.33 6.55
C TRP A 182 5.73 5.76 6.01
N HIS A 183 6.89 6.12 5.46
CA HIS A 183 7.11 7.42 4.80
C HIS A 183 6.95 8.62 5.74
N PHE A 184 7.42 8.50 6.97
CA PHE A 184 7.56 9.65 7.86
C PHE A 184 8.98 10.20 7.79
N ALA A 185 9.10 11.51 7.70
CA ALA A 185 10.38 12.20 7.68
C ALA A 185 10.40 13.39 8.65
N ARG A 186 11.54 13.61 9.31
CA ARG A 186 11.72 14.71 10.25
C ARG A 186 11.97 16.01 9.50
N CYS A 187 11.15 17.04 9.73
CA CYS A 187 11.38 18.37 9.15
C CYS A 187 12.07 19.33 10.11
N ASN A 188 11.97 19.14 11.44
CA ASN A 188 12.75 19.86 12.46
C ASN A 188 12.83 19.08 13.79
N GLN A 189 13.32 19.71 14.86
CA GLN A 189 13.46 19.05 16.17
C GLN A 189 12.12 18.62 16.77
N CYS A 190 11.03 19.32 16.44
CA CYS A 190 9.72 19.14 17.04
C CYS A 190 8.73 18.41 16.16
N TYR A 191 8.99 18.28 14.83
CA TYR A 191 8.03 17.73 13.88
C TYR A 191 8.56 16.54 13.11
N LEU A 192 7.75 15.48 13.04
CA LEU A 192 7.90 14.30 12.17
C LEU A 192 6.68 14.24 11.26
N VAL A 193 6.88 14.35 9.95
CA VAL A 193 5.84 14.56 8.94
C VAL A 193 5.57 13.29 8.15
N ASN A 194 4.31 12.95 7.97
CA ASN A 194 3.88 11.93 7.01
C ASN A 194 3.91 12.51 5.60
N LEU A 195 4.81 12.01 4.76
CA LEU A 195 5.03 12.51 3.41
C LEU A 195 3.80 12.38 2.51
N ARG A 196 2.90 11.44 2.83
CA ARG A 196 1.62 11.26 2.14
C ARG A 196 0.73 12.52 2.17
N HIS A 197 0.81 13.30 3.24
CA HIS A 197 -0.03 14.48 3.46
C HIS A 197 0.67 15.79 3.16
N VAL A 198 1.88 15.73 2.59
CA VAL A 198 2.59 16.92 2.11
C VAL A 198 1.92 17.42 0.83
N THR A 199 1.43 18.65 0.87
CA THR A 199 0.80 19.30 -0.28
C THR A 199 1.73 20.32 -0.97
N GLY A 200 2.83 20.70 -0.33
CA GLY A 200 3.82 21.61 -0.91
C GLY A 200 4.98 21.89 0.01
N VAL A 201 6.11 22.25 -0.59
CA VAL A 201 7.31 22.74 0.11
C VAL A 201 7.73 24.05 -0.55
N ALA A 202 7.82 25.12 0.25
CA ALA A 202 8.22 26.45 -0.22
C ALA A 202 9.22 27.06 0.76
N GLY A 203 10.46 27.30 0.32
CA GLY A 203 11.54 27.81 1.18
C GLY A 203 11.78 26.88 2.36
N ASP A 204 11.62 27.40 3.57
CA ASP A 204 11.80 26.66 4.82
C ASP A 204 10.44 26.25 5.46
N THR A 205 9.42 26.09 4.62
CA THR A 205 8.08 25.69 5.08
C THR A 205 7.58 24.51 4.29
N VAL A 206 7.04 23.49 4.97
CA VAL A 206 6.26 22.41 4.40
C VAL A 206 4.79 22.57 4.78
N THR A 207 3.89 22.39 3.82
CA THR A 207 2.45 22.37 4.08
C THR A 207 1.97 20.94 4.19
N VAL A 208 1.39 20.59 5.35
CA VAL A 208 0.91 19.24 5.68
C VAL A 208 -0.56 19.32 6.08
N ALA A 209 -1.43 18.66 5.33
CA ALA A 209 -2.89 18.72 5.56
C ALA A 209 -3.40 20.17 5.77
N GLY A 210 -2.90 21.11 4.96
CA GLY A 210 -3.26 22.53 5.01
C GLY A 210 -2.56 23.34 6.11
N ARG A 211 -1.72 22.74 6.96
CA ARG A 211 -0.96 23.44 8.01
C ARG A 211 0.49 23.68 7.57
N PRO A 212 1.00 24.92 7.66
CA PRO A 212 2.41 25.21 7.44
C PRO A 212 3.24 24.78 8.66
N LEU A 213 4.30 24.02 8.43
CA LEU A 213 5.29 23.61 9.44
C LEU A 213 6.68 24.10 9.01
N GLU A 214 7.47 24.56 9.96
CA GLU A 214 8.83 25.03 9.69
C GLU A 214 9.79 23.87 9.47
N ILE A 215 10.62 23.97 8.43
CA ILE A 215 11.73 23.05 8.16
C ILE A 215 13.00 23.69 8.69
N SER A 216 13.65 23.07 9.68
CA SER A 216 14.92 23.58 10.17
C SER A 216 16.03 23.46 9.14
N ARG A 217 16.97 24.40 9.17
CA ARG A 217 18.12 24.40 8.26
C ARG A 217 18.87 23.06 8.22
N ARG A 218 19.01 22.41 9.37
CA ARG A 218 19.68 21.09 9.49
C ARG A 218 18.91 19.96 8.82
N CYS A 219 17.59 19.98 8.89
CA CYS A 219 16.74 18.92 8.35
C CYS A 219 16.34 19.15 6.89
N ARG A 220 16.60 20.33 6.31
CA ARG A 220 16.08 20.72 5.01
C ARG A 220 16.52 19.79 3.88
N ALA A 221 17.82 19.57 3.73
CA ALA A 221 18.32 18.73 2.64
C ALA A 221 17.79 17.27 2.71
N PRO A 222 17.91 16.55 3.84
CA PRO A 222 17.37 15.18 3.93
C PRO A 222 15.84 15.13 3.82
N PHE A 223 15.12 16.14 4.33
CA PHE A 223 13.66 16.19 4.24
C PHE A 223 13.18 16.40 2.80
N VAL A 224 13.76 17.35 2.07
CA VAL A 224 13.42 17.59 0.66
C VAL A 224 13.77 16.37 -0.20
N ALA A 225 14.90 15.72 0.05
CA ALA A 225 15.26 14.47 -0.64
C ALA A 225 14.20 13.37 -0.40
N ALA A 226 13.75 13.20 0.85
CA ALA A 226 12.69 12.24 1.19
C ALA A 226 11.35 12.55 0.50
N VAL A 227 10.95 13.83 0.45
CA VAL A 227 9.73 14.27 -0.27
C VAL A 227 9.86 13.98 -1.76
N THR A 228 11.00 14.29 -2.38
CA THR A 228 11.24 14.06 -3.80
C THR A 228 11.22 12.57 -4.14
N ALA A 229 11.89 11.73 -3.35
CA ALA A 229 11.88 10.28 -3.52
C ALA A 229 10.45 9.71 -3.39
N TYR A 230 9.69 10.19 -2.40
CA TYR A 230 8.30 9.76 -2.21
C TYR A 230 7.41 10.11 -3.43
N ILE A 231 7.52 11.33 -3.96
CA ILE A 231 6.73 11.78 -5.13
C ILE A 231 7.20 11.09 -6.41
N GLY A 232 8.52 10.87 -6.56
CA GLY A 232 9.12 10.21 -7.72
C GLY A 232 8.88 8.70 -7.79
N GLY A 233 8.30 8.08 -6.76
CA GLY A 233 8.05 6.63 -6.70
C GLY A 233 9.31 5.79 -6.46
N GLU A 234 10.41 6.38 -6.05
CA GLU A 234 11.68 5.73 -5.71
C GLU A 234 11.74 5.36 -4.22
N THR A 235 10.85 4.46 -3.80
CA THR A 235 10.94 3.85 -2.44
C THR A 235 10.55 2.39 -2.48
#